data_35194d9ccb364b84b0cd244f8e2b125d
#
_entry.id   35194d9ccb364b84b0cd244f8e2b125d
#
_cell.length_a   1.000
_cell.length_b   1.000
_cell.length_c   1.000
_cell.angle_alpha   90.00
_cell.angle_beta   90.00
_cell.angle_gamma   90.00
#
_symmetry.space_group_name_H-M   'P 1'
#
loop_
_entity.id
_entity.type
_entity.pdbx_description
1 polymer ?
#
loop_
_entity_poly.entity_id
_entity_poly.type
_entity_poly.pdbx_seq_one_letter_code
_entity_poly.pdbx_strand_id
1 'polypeptide(L)'
;VPKIESIRPGGTLEASFSAYPLAELLLGILRGNLTGRLDLFLHPEPRNVVFFKDGVPVSVQLPDAGVSLAKILIDSGRVPHEQGLDLLRMAEASGRSEEQVIQQHNVLSPGVLDEARRRRARAQLVRLFDASPLDFRFQEGVALPAGVPLTILQPLPLVYEGLVKTQDRTVVNRFLEAHARSTFDLAPTFPRGVDPFEWGPQVERVVTQLPPPLSVARLAQAGLPQEVALAAITSLHLASMLELREQGPGVRPLAAVAPPARPPPP
;
A
#
# COMPACT_ATOMS: atom_id res chain seq x y z
N VAL A 1 10.41 10.44 15.73
CA VAL A 1 10.07 11.06 14.44
C VAL A 1 8.74 11.77 14.62
N PRO A 2 8.59 13.06 14.23
CA PRO A 2 7.33 13.76 14.33
C PRO A 2 6.26 13.03 13.52
N LYS A 3 5.06 12.89 14.06
CA LYS A 3 3.95 12.28 13.32
C LYS A 3 3.49 13.23 12.23
N ILE A 4 3.31 12.74 11.00
CA ILE A 4 2.86 13.58 9.88
C ILE A 4 1.52 14.25 10.15
N GLU A 5 0.65 13.58 10.89
CA GLU A 5 -0.67 14.08 11.31
C GLU A 5 -0.57 15.38 12.13
N SER A 6 0.59 15.67 12.73
CA SER A 6 0.84 16.86 13.54
C SER A 6 1.56 17.99 12.77
N ILE A 7 1.70 17.87 11.47
CA ILE A 7 2.25 18.95 10.64
C ILE A 7 1.33 20.16 10.72
N ARG A 8 1.91 21.32 11.02
CA ARG A 8 1.16 22.60 11.02
C ARG A 8 0.80 22.98 9.59
N PRO A 9 -0.30 23.72 9.38
CA PRO A 9 -0.64 24.27 8.08
C PRO A 9 0.57 25.00 7.45
N GLY A 10 0.89 24.68 6.19
CA GLY A 10 2.07 25.16 5.49
C GLY A 10 3.41 24.55 5.94
N GLY A 11 3.37 23.55 6.81
CA GLY A 11 4.57 22.87 7.32
C GLY A 11 5.18 21.88 6.34
N THR A 12 6.42 21.46 6.65
CA THR A 12 7.18 20.49 5.84
C THR A 12 7.68 19.37 6.73
N LEU A 13 7.58 18.13 6.25
CA LEU A 13 8.22 16.95 6.82
C LEU A 13 9.25 16.42 5.85
N GLU A 14 10.51 16.29 6.31
CA GLU A 14 11.58 15.62 5.58
C GLU A 14 12.02 14.39 6.36
N ALA A 15 12.09 13.25 5.69
CA ALA A 15 12.52 11.98 6.27
C ALA A 15 12.94 10.99 5.18
N SER A 16 13.37 9.79 5.59
CA SER A 16 13.54 8.65 4.69
C SER A 16 12.49 7.57 4.98
N PHE A 17 12.23 6.70 4.01
CA PHE A 17 11.32 5.57 4.22
C PHE A 17 11.86 4.56 5.23
N SER A 18 13.16 4.55 5.51
CA SER A 18 13.72 3.76 6.61
C SER A 18 13.24 4.24 7.98
N ALA A 19 13.15 5.57 8.16
CA ALA A 19 12.69 6.18 9.41
C ALA A 19 11.17 6.32 9.49
N TYR A 20 10.53 6.55 8.34
CA TYR A 20 9.09 6.74 8.22
C TYR A 20 8.56 5.95 7.01
N PRO A 21 8.19 4.68 7.18
CA PRO A 21 7.76 3.81 6.09
C PRO A 21 6.60 4.37 5.28
N LEU A 22 6.57 4.08 3.98
CA LEU A 22 5.54 4.59 3.06
C LEU A 22 4.12 4.25 3.52
N ALA A 23 3.90 3.06 4.08
CA ALA A 23 2.59 2.67 4.64
C ALA A 23 2.12 3.63 5.75
N GLU A 24 3.02 3.96 6.69
CA GLU A 24 2.73 4.89 7.78
C GLU A 24 2.51 6.32 7.27
N LEU A 25 3.30 6.73 6.25
CA LEU A 25 3.18 8.02 5.60
C LEU A 25 1.80 8.19 4.92
N LEU A 26 1.40 7.23 4.09
CA LEU A 26 0.11 7.27 3.39
C LEU A 26 -1.07 7.33 4.37
N LEU A 27 -1.04 6.49 5.42
CA LEU A 27 -2.11 6.47 6.41
C LEU A 27 -2.07 7.70 7.34
N GLY A 28 -0.89 8.24 7.62
CA GLY A 28 -0.77 9.48 8.37
C GLY A 28 -1.33 10.69 7.60
N ILE A 29 -1.05 10.78 6.30
CA ILE A 29 -1.64 11.79 5.42
C ILE A 29 -3.17 11.63 5.35
N LEU A 30 -3.68 10.39 5.25
CA LEU A 30 -5.11 10.10 5.25
C LEU A 30 -5.78 10.52 6.56
N ARG A 31 -5.25 10.10 7.72
CA ARG A 31 -5.81 10.44 9.05
C ARG A 31 -5.77 11.93 9.34
N GLY A 32 -4.70 12.60 8.91
CA GLY A 32 -4.57 14.06 9.02
C GLY A 32 -5.44 14.83 8.04
N ASN A 33 -6.11 14.14 7.11
CA ASN A 33 -6.86 14.76 6.01
C ASN A 33 -6.04 15.82 5.27
N LEU A 34 -4.74 15.53 5.06
CA LEU A 34 -3.78 16.53 4.58
C LEU A 34 -3.88 16.72 3.06
N THR A 35 -3.82 17.96 2.64
CA THR A 35 -3.62 18.35 1.24
C THR A 35 -2.19 18.80 1.08
N GLY A 36 -1.47 18.29 0.07
CA GLY A 36 -0.06 18.62 -0.06
C GLY A 36 0.65 17.90 -1.21
N ARG A 37 1.95 18.12 -1.25
CA ARG A 37 2.87 17.57 -2.25
C ARG A 37 3.94 16.73 -1.57
N LEU A 38 4.13 15.52 -2.05
CA LEU A 38 5.20 14.61 -1.67
C LEU A 38 6.25 14.56 -2.79
N ASP A 39 7.43 15.06 -2.51
CA ASP A 39 8.61 14.94 -3.37
C ASP A 39 9.43 13.72 -2.95
N LEU A 40 9.85 12.90 -3.92
CA LEU A 40 10.63 11.69 -3.71
C LEU A 40 12.00 11.84 -4.38
N PHE A 41 13.07 11.67 -3.61
CA PHE A 41 14.44 11.92 -4.06
C PHE A 41 15.12 10.62 -4.53
N LEU A 42 14.66 10.07 -5.66
CA LEU A 42 15.31 8.92 -6.32
C LEU A 42 16.65 9.30 -6.99
N HIS A 43 16.79 10.59 -7.35
CA HIS A 43 17.97 11.19 -7.97
C HIS A 43 18.11 12.66 -7.51
N PRO A 44 19.25 13.37 -7.80
CA PRO A 44 19.48 14.74 -7.37
C PRO A 44 18.39 15.75 -7.76
N GLU A 45 17.61 15.47 -8.81
CA GLU A 45 16.50 16.30 -9.21
C GLU A 45 15.16 15.60 -8.86
N PRO A 46 14.28 16.25 -8.09
CA PRO A 46 12.98 15.69 -7.73
C PRO A 46 12.04 15.73 -8.94
N ARG A 47 12.03 14.66 -9.72
CA ARG A 47 11.03 14.47 -10.80
C ARG A 47 9.85 13.60 -10.36
N ASN A 48 9.97 12.98 -9.19
CA ASN A 48 8.98 12.05 -8.68
C ASN A 48 8.13 12.76 -7.64
N VAL A 49 6.88 12.99 -7.98
CA VAL A 49 5.96 13.79 -7.16
C VAL A 49 4.61 13.10 -7.04
N VAL A 50 4.06 13.10 -5.82
CA VAL A 50 2.68 12.69 -5.55
C VAL A 50 1.92 13.84 -4.91
N PHE A 51 0.77 14.20 -5.47
CA PHE A 51 -0.11 15.21 -4.88
C PHE A 51 -1.25 14.53 -4.12
N PHE A 52 -1.55 15.10 -2.97
CA PHE A 52 -2.64 14.67 -2.10
C PHE A 52 -3.68 15.78 -1.96
N LYS A 53 -4.94 15.37 -1.88
CA LYS A 53 -6.06 16.23 -1.53
C LYS A 53 -6.91 15.51 -0.50
N ASP A 54 -7.17 16.15 0.62
CA ASP A 54 -7.99 15.61 1.71
C ASP A 54 -7.57 14.17 2.11
N GLY A 55 -6.27 13.95 2.23
CA GLY A 55 -5.68 12.66 2.60
C GLY A 55 -5.52 11.64 1.47
N VAL A 56 -6.03 11.92 0.27
CA VAL A 56 -6.10 10.98 -0.85
C VAL A 56 -5.08 11.35 -1.94
N PRO A 57 -4.28 10.40 -2.47
CA PRO A 57 -3.44 10.65 -3.64
C PRO A 57 -4.31 10.99 -4.85
N VAL A 58 -4.12 12.16 -5.43
CA VAL A 58 -4.92 12.67 -6.56
C VAL A 58 -4.12 12.84 -7.85
N SER A 59 -2.80 12.77 -7.78
CA SER A 59 -1.92 12.72 -8.96
C SER A 59 -0.60 12.07 -8.59
N VAL A 60 -0.12 11.18 -9.47
CA VAL A 60 1.12 10.42 -9.31
C VAL A 60 1.98 10.66 -10.55
N GLN A 61 3.12 11.30 -10.35
CA GLN A 61 4.09 11.61 -11.39
C GLN A 61 5.43 10.98 -11.02
N LEU A 62 5.59 9.71 -11.37
CA LEU A 62 6.76 8.90 -11.06
C LEU A 62 7.36 8.34 -12.37
N PRO A 63 7.99 9.18 -13.21
CA PRO A 63 8.53 8.75 -14.49
C PRO A 63 9.57 7.63 -14.36
N ASP A 64 10.37 7.68 -13.28
CA ASP A 64 11.46 6.72 -13.05
C ASP A 64 11.00 5.38 -12.47
N ALA A 65 9.71 5.24 -12.13
CA ALA A 65 9.19 3.99 -11.54
C ALA A 65 9.08 2.82 -12.54
N GLY A 66 9.43 3.03 -13.81
CA GLY A 66 9.56 1.97 -14.82
C GLY A 66 8.26 1.18 -15.09
N VAL A 67 7.09 1.79 -14.92
CA VAL A 67 5.79 1.17 -15.20
C VAL A 67 5.25 1.68 -16.53
N SER A 68 5.24 0.79 -17.53
CA SER A 68 4.74 1.10 -18.87
C SER A 68 3.22 1.11 -18.92
N LEU A 69 2.64 2.16 -19.51
CA LEU A 69 1.21 2.28 -19.76
C LEU A 69 0.76 1.29 -20.85
N ALA A 70 1.56 1.14 -21.90
CA ALA A 70 1.28 0.18 -22.99
C ALA A 70 1.25 -1.25 -22.46
N LYS A 71 2.18 -1.63 -21.56
CA LYS A 71 2.15 -2.94 -20.92
C LYS A 71 0.87 -3.17 -20.10
N ILE A 72 0.43 -2.19 -19.33
CA ILE A 72 -0.82 -2.29 -18.57
C ILE A 72 -2.02 -2.51 -19.49
N LEU A 73 -2.04 -1.84 -20.65
CA LEU A 73 -3.10 -1.99 -21.65
C LEU A 73 -3.10 -3.37 -22.30
N ILE A 74 -1.92 -3.92 -22.59
CA ILE A 74 -1.75 -5.30 -23.10
C ILE A 74 -2.23 -6.30 -22.05
N ASP A 75 -1.72 -6.21 -20.81
CA ASP A 75 -2.00 -7.15 -19.74
C ASP A 75 -3.50 -7.14 -19.34
N SER A 76 -4.18 -6.00 -19.55
CA SER A 76 -5.63 -5.86 -19.33
C SER A 76 -6.50 -6.22 -20.56
N GLY A 77 -5.90 -6.64 -21.65
CA GLY A 77 -6.60 -6.98 -22.90
C GLY A 77 -7.30 -5.80 -23.60
N ARG A 78 -6.91 -4.56 -23.24
CA ARG A 78 -7.46 -3.33 -23.84
C ARG A 78 -6.85 -3.00 -25.19
N VAL A 79 -5.63 -3.47 -25.42
CA VAL A 79 -4.89 -3.32 -26.67
C VAL A 79 -4.27 -4.66 -27.03
N PRO A 80 -4.36 -5.12 -28.29
CA PRO A 80 -3.64 -6.29 -28.77
C PRO A 80 -2.14 -6.16 -28.52
N HIS A 81 -1.46 -7.29 -28.28
CA HIS A 81 -0.04 -7.33 -27.94
C HIS A 81 0.84 -6.59 -28.98
N GLU A 82 0.65 -6.86 -30.27
CA GLU A 82 1.40 -6.23 -31.36
C GLU A 82 1.20 -4.72 -31.38
N GLN A 83 -0.06 -4.26 -31.27
CA GLN A 83 -0.37 -2.83 -31.24
C GLN A 83 0.26 -2.13 -30.02
N GLY A 84 0.29 -2.80 -28.86
CA GLY A 84 0.95 -2.26 -27.67
C GLY A 84 2.46 -2.13 -27.85
N LEU A 85 3.10 -3.09 -28.52
CA LEU A 85 4.53 -3.01 -28.85
C LEU A 85 4.82 -1.87 -29.85
N ASP A 86 3.93 -1.65 -30.82
CA ASP A 86 4.08 -0.54 -31.77
C ASP A 86 3.96 0.83 -31.08
N LEU A 87 3.06 0.96 -30.12
CA LEU A 87 2.95 2.19 -29.29
C LEU A 87 4.25 2.46 -28.53
N LEU A 88 4.88 1.44 -27.96
CA LEU A 88 6.19 1.57 -27.29
C LEU A 88 7.28 2.03 -28.27
N ARG A 89 7.38 1.40 -29.43
CA ARG A 89 8.36 1.78 -30.46
C ARG A 89 8.16 3.22 -30.94
N MET A 90 6.90 3.64 -31.14
CA MET A 90 6.57 5.01 -31.53
C MET A 90 6.94 6.02 -30.43
N ALA A 91 6.72 5.69 -29.16
CA ALA A 91 7.10 6.54 -28.04
C ALA A 91 8.63 6.72 -27.98
N GLU A 92 9.39 5.62 -28.07
CA GLU A 92 10.86 5.63 -28.10
C GLU A 92 11.40 6.42 -29.31
N ALA A 93 10.89 6.15 -30.52
CA ALA A 93 11.35 6.80 -31.74
C ALA A 93 11.04 8.32 -31.78
N SER A 94 9.93 8.75 -31.16
CA SER A 94 9.51 10.17 -31.15
C SER A 94 10.02 10.96 -29.96
N GLY A 95 10.59 10.30 -28.94
CA GLY A 95 10.95 10.93 -27.66
C GLY A 95 9.74 11.45 -26.87
N ARG A 96 8.51 11.00 -27.21
CA ARG A 96 7.27 11.37 -26.53
C ARG A 96 6.91 10.35 -25.45
N SER A 97 6.09 10.75 -24.49
CA SER A 97 5.55 9.78 -23.55
C SER A 97 4.57 8.81 -24.22
N GLU A 98 4.50 7.56 -23.73
CA GLU A 98 3.52 6.57 -24.19
C GLU A 98 2.10 7.14 -24.23
N GLU A 99 1.75 7.94 -23.22
CA GLU A 99 0.43 8.57 -23.11
C GLU A 99 0.16 9.56 -24.24
N GLN A 100 1.15 10.39 -24.61
CA GLN A 100 1.03 11.33 -25.72
C GLN A 100 0.83 10.59 -27.06
N VAL A 101 1.54 9.47 -27.25
CA VAL A 101 1.38 8.64 -28.44
C VAL A 101 -0.01 8.01 -28.49
N ILE A 102 -0.48 7.43 -27.38
CA ILE A 102 -1.81 6.82 -27.28
C ILE A 102 -2.92 7.83 -27.58
N GLN A 103 -2.82 9.04 -27.03
CA GLN A 103 -3.78 10.13 -27.27
C GLN A 103 -3.77 10.59 -28.72
N GLN A 104 -2.59 10.80 -29.30
CA GLN A 104 -2.44 11.25 -30.68
C GLN A 104 -3.07 10.28 -31.68
N HIS A 105 -2.95 9.00 -31.44
CA HIS A 105 -3.46 7.96 -32.33
C HIS A 105 -4.92 7.58 -32.04
N ASN A 106 -5.58 8.21 -31.03
CA ASN A 106 -6.96 7.91 -30.63
C ASN A 106 -7.25 6.41 -30.43
N VAL A 107 -6.25 5.67 -29.96
CA VAL A 107 -6.32 4.21 -29.80
C VAL A 107 -7.34 3.80 -28.75
N LEU A 108 -7.64 4.68 -27.79
CA LEU A 108 -8.47 4.39 -26.63
C LEU A 108 -9.54 5.45 -26.41
N SER A 109 -10.70 5.01 -25.89
CA SER A 109 -11.65 5.97 -25.32
C SER A 109 -11.08 6.63 -24.06
N PRO A 110 -11.52 7.87 -23.75
CA PRO A 110 -11.04 8.60 -22.56
C PRO A 110 -11.16 7.79 -21.27
N GLY A 111 -12.27 7.08 -21.05
CA GLY A 111 -12.49 6.28 -19.84
C GLY A 111 -11.52 5.09 -19.70
N VAL A 112 -11.13 4.45 -20.81
CA VAL A 112 -10.13 3.37 -20.81
C VAL A 112 -8.74 3.92 -20.49
N LEU A 113 -8.40 5.09 -21.03
CA LEU A 113 -7.14 5.74 -20.73
C LEU A 113 -7.05 6.15 -19.24
N ASP A 114 -8.12 6.71 -18.69
CA ASP A 114 -8.16 7.09 -17.27
C ASP A 114 -8.06 5.87 -16.34
N GLU A 115 -8.67 4.77 -16.70
CA GLU A 115 -8.51 3.49 -15.98
C GLU A 115 -7.06 3.00 -16.03
N ALA A 116 -6.42 3.05 -17.20
CA ALA A 116 -5.03 2.64 -17.38
C ALA A 116 -4.07 3.56 -16.59
N ARG A 117 -4.33 4.87 -16.56
CA ARG A 117 -3.61 5.84 -15.71
C ARG A 117 -3.70 5.47 -14.23
N ARG A 118 -4.91 5.17 -13.72
CA ARG A 118 -5.09 4.75 -12.32
C ARG A 118 -4.31 3.49 -12.01
N ARG A 119 -4.37 2.48 -12.87
CA ARG A 119 -3.60 1.23 -12.70
C ARG A 119 -2.09 1.49 -12.73
N ARG A 120 -1.62 2.34 -13.64
CA ARG A 120 -0.21 2.76 -13.70
C ARG A 120 0.22 3.44 -12.40
N ALA A 121 -0.52 4.45 -11.97
CA ALA A 121 -0.23 5.21 -10.76
C ALA A 121 -0.23 4.29 -9.52
N ARG A 122 -1.20 3.37 -9.41
CA ARG A 122 -1.24 2.35 -8.35
C ARG A 122 0.00 1.47 -8.37
N ALA A 123 0.36 0.93 -9.53
CA ALA A 123 1.55 0.09 -9.66
C ALA A 123 2.85 0.84 -9.36
N GLN A 124 2.94 2.11 -9.73
CA GLN A 124 4.08 2.97 -9.40
C GLN A 124 4.22 3.19 -7.89
N LEU A 125 3.12 3.52 -7.19
CA LEU A 125 3.14 3.70 -5.74
C LEU A 125 3.44 2.40 -4.99
N VAL A 126 2.90 1.26 -5.44
CA VAL A 126 3.19 -0.04 -4.84
C VAL A 126 4.68 -0.39 -4.94
N ARG A 127 5.35 -0.07 -6.05
CA ARG A 127 6.80 -0.26 -6.18
C ARG A 127 7.64 0.54 -5.18
N LEU A 128 7.13 1.68 -4.72
CA LEU A 128 7.85 2.48 -3.72
C LEU A 128 7.93 1.82 -2.34
N PHE A 129 7.14 0.78 -2.07
CA PHE A 129 7.27 0.01 -0.83
C PHE A 129 8.61 -0.74 -0.75
N ASP A 130 9.24 -1.03 -1.88
CA ASP A 130 10.58 -1.63 -1.97
C ASP A 130 11.71 -0.60 -2.14
N ALA A 131 11.39 0.69 -2.16
CA ALA A 131 12.36 1.77 -2.43
C ALA A 131 13.08 2.28 -1.18
N SER A 132 13.26 1.46 -0.15
CA SER A 132 14.02 1.83 1.05
C SER A 132 15.54 1.59 0.83
N PRO A 133 16.44 2.52 1.24
CA PRO A 133 16.15 3.84 1.81
C PRO A 133 15.94 4.91 0.73
N LEU A 134 14.78 5.56 0.74
CA LEU A 134 14.48 6.69 -0.13
C LEU A 134 14.11 7.90 0.71
N ASP A 135 14.75 9.03 0.45
CA ASP A 135 14.42 10.29 1.10
C ASP A 135 13.19 10.92 0.45
N PHE A 136 12.38 11.57 1.26
CA PHE A 136 11.19 12.29 0.82
C PHE A 136 11.01 13.62 1.55
N ARG A 137 10.24 14.53 0.91
CA ARG A 137 9.75 15.76 1.50
C ARG A 137 8.26 15.87 1.25
N PHE A 138 7.48 15.97 2.31
CA PHE A 138 6.06 16.33 2.23
C PHE A 138 5.86 17.78 2.60
N GLN A 139 5.19 18.53 1.74
CA GLN A 139 4.83 19.95 1.93
C GLN A 139 3.31 20.08 2.01
N GLU A 140 2.81 20.40 3.20
CA GLU A 140 1.38 20.63 3.42
C GLU A 140 0.93 21.96 2.79
N GLY A 141 -0.32 22.03 2.30
CA GLY A 141 -0.94 23.20 1.70
C GLY A 141 -0.60 23.42 0.22
N VAL A 142 0.26 22.58 -0.38
CA VAL A 142 0.59 22.68 -1.81
C VAL A 142 -0.48 21.99 -2.65
N ALA A 143 -1.26 22.77 -3.38
CA ALA A 143 -2.32 22.28 -4.26
C ALA A 143 -1.78 21.67 -5.56
N LEU A 144 -2.57 20.77 -6.16
CA LEU A 144 -2.31 20.25 -7.49
C LEU A 144 -2.34 21.38 -8.53
N PRO A 145 -1.32 21.54 -9.39
CA PRO A 145 -1.32 22.54 -10.44
C PRO A 145 -2.48 22.36 -11.44
N ALA A 146 -3.00 23.46 -11.97
CA ALA A 146 -4.02 23.39 -13.00
C ALA A 146 -3.54 22.65 -14.25
N GLY A 147 -4.41 21.85 -14.87
CA GLY A 147 -4.11 21.08 -16.07
C GLY A 147 -3.41 19.74 -15.83
N VAL A 148 -3.03 19.42 -14.59
CA VAL A 148 -2.49 18.08 -14.26
C VAL A 148 -3.65 17.08 -14.17
N PRO A 149 -3.57 15.92 -14.87
CA PRO A 149 -4.61 14.91 -14.82
C PRO A 149 -4.84 14.36 -13.41
N LEU A 150 -6.10 14.24 -13.03
CA LEU A 150 -6.49 13.59 -11.78
C LEU A 150 -6.38 12.08 -11.88
N THR A 151 -5.75 11.48 -10.88
CA THR A 151 -5.60 10.03 -10.73
C THR A 151 -5.89 9.67 -9.29
N ILE A 152 -7.16 9.62 -8.94
CA ILE A 152 -7.60 9.37 -7.56
C ILE A 152 -7.34 7.91 -7.19
N LEU A 153 -6.60 7.68 -6.11
CA LEU A 153 -6.26 6.35 -5.59
C LEU A 153 -6.67 6.24 -4.11
N GLN A 154 -7.22 5.09 -3.75
CA GLN A 154 -7.60 4.84 -2.36
C GLN A 154 -6.37 4.42 -1.54
N PRO A 155 -6.05 5.10 -0.42
CA PRO A 155 -4.84 4.80 0.36
C PRO A 155 -4.85 3.41 1.02
N LEU A 156 -5.99 2.92 1.52
CA LEU A 156 -6.08 1.64 2.22
C LEU A 156 -5.75 0.45 1.30
N PRO A 157 -6.33 0.33 0.09
CA PRO A 157 -5.94 -0.68 -0.88
C PRO A 157 -4.46 -0.60 -1.29
N LEU A 158 -3.90 0.61 -1.43
CA LEU A 158 -2.48 0.80 -1.74
C LEU A 158 -1.58 0.24 -0.63
N VAL A 159 -1.91 0.53 0.64
CA VAL A 159 -1.15 0.04 1.78
C VAL A 159 -1.18 -1.48 1.85
N TYR A 160 -2.37 -2.08 1.74
CA TYR A 160 -2.49 -3.53 1.76
C TYR A 160 -1.72 -4.20 0.61
N GLU A 161 -1.92 -3.74 -0.62
CA GLU A 161 -1.24 -4.27 -1.81
C GLU A 161 0.27 -4.10 -1.70
N GLY A 162 0.73 -2.95 -1.21
CA GLY A 162 2.14 -2.68 -0.96
C GLY A 162 2.73 -3.66 0.06
N LEU A 163 2.07 -3.89 1.19
CA LEU A 163 2.53 -4.82 2.22
C LEU A 163 2.52 -6.29 1.76
N VAL A 164 1.61 -6.68 0.86
CA VAL A 164 1.60 -8.03 0.26
C VAL A 164 2.74 -8.22 -0.72
N LYS A 165 3.01 -7.22 -1.57
CA LYS A 165 3.95 -7.34 -2.69
C LYS A 165 5.38 -6.99 -2.35
N THR A 166 5.60 -6.18 -1.29
CA THR A 166 6.94 -5.73 -0.92
C THR A 166 7.83 -6.88 -0.42
N GLN A 167 9.10 -6.81 -0.77
CA GLN A 167 10.16 -7.62 -0.18
C GLN A 167 10.73 -6.98 1.09
N ASP A 168 10.58 -5.66 1.25
CA ASP A 168 10.95 -4.96 2.49
C ASP A 168 9.95 -5.29 3.59
N ARG A 169 10.36 -6.15 4.53
CA ARG A 169 9.56 -6.60 5.66
C ARG A 169 9.66 -5.70 6.89
N THR A 170 10.28 -4.53 6.80
CA THR A 170 10.54 -3.66 7.96
C THR A 170 9.26 -3.31 8.74
N VAL A 171 8.19 -2.89 8.05
CA VAL A 171 6.90 -2.55 8.69
C VAL A 171 6.27 -3.77 9.34
N VAL A 172 6.25 -4.86 8.62
CA VAL A 172 5.66 -6.14 9.04
C VAL A 172 6.43 -6.74 10.22
N ASN A 173 7.77 -6.70 10.18
CA ASN A 173 8.61 -7.20 11.27
C ASN A 173 8.45 -6.34 12.52
N ARG A 174 8.40 -5.01 12.41
CA ARG A 174 8.13 -4.12 13.52
C ARG A 174 6.78 -4.42 14.18
N PHE A 175 5.76 -4.67 13.36
CA PHE A 175 4.46 -5.11 13.87
C PHE A 175 4.54 -6.45 14.60
N LEU A 176 5.26 -7.44 14.03
CA LEU A 176 5.44 -8.75 14.67
C LEU A 176 6.20 -8.66 15.99
N GLU A 177 7.29 -7.89 16.05
CA GLU A 177 8.06 -7.68 17.28
C GLU A 177 7.18 -7.11 18.41
N ALA A 178 6.33 -6.14 18.06
CA ALA A 178 5.43 -5.51 19.03
C ALA A 178 4.25 -6.43 19.43
N HIS A 179 3.78 -7.30 18.51
CA HIS A 179 2.48 -7.97 18.63
C HIS A 179 2.50 -9.48 18.35
N ALA A 180 3.66 -10.16 18.43
CA ALA A 180 3.80 -11.58 18.08
C ALA A 180 2.82 -12.51 18.81
N ARG A 181 2.42 -12.16 20.03
CA ARG A 181 1.49 -12.92 20.88
C ARG A 181 0.14 -12.23 21.09
N SER A 182 -0.04 -11.10 20.44
CA SER A 182 -1.27 -10.31 20.60
C SER A 182 -2.42 -10.94 19.82
N THR A 183 -3.59 -10.75 20.35
CA THR A 183 -4.86 -11.03 19.67
C THR A 183 -5.66 -9.75 19.59
N PHE A 184 -6.51 -9.65 18.58
CA PHE A 184 -7.22 -8.42 18.28
C PHE A 184 -8.70 -8.67 18.07
N ASP A 185 -9.49 -7.66 18.36
CA ASP A 185 -10.86 -7.54 17.91
C ASP A 185 -10.92 -6.48 16.78
N LEU A 186 -11.88 -6.61 15.85
CA LEU A 186 -12.13 -5.55 14.89
C LEU A 186 -12.70 -4.34 15.64
N ALA A 187 -12.08 -3.19 15.45
CA ALA A 187 -12.53 -1.95 16.05
C ALA A 187 -13.96 -1.57 15.58
N PRO A 188 -14.75 -0.85 16.37
CA PRO A 188 -16.06 -0.34 15.94
C PRO A 188 -16.01 0.53 14.68
N THR A 189 -14.85 1.12 14.41
CA THR A 189 -14.57 1.94 13.21
C THR A 189 -14.40 1.14 11.95
N PHE A 190 -14.27 -0.20 12.03
CA PHE A 190 -14.18 -1.05 10.84
C PHE A 190 -15.50 -1.02 10.07
N PRO A 191 -15.50 -0.63 8.78
CA PRO A 191 -16.72 -0.52 7.98
C PRO A 191 -17.29 -1.90 7.67
N ARG A 192 -18.48 -2.20 8.19
CA ARG A 192 -19.14 -3.49 7.93
C ARG A 192 -19.82 -3.49 6.56
N GLY A 193 -19.66 -4.57 5.80
CA GLY A 193 -20.29 -4.75 4.48
C GLY A 193 -19.61 -4.00 3.34
N VAL A 194 -18.44 -3.44 3.57
CA VAL A 194 -17.58 -2.82 2.56
C VAL A 194 -16.17 -3.37 2.73
N ASP A 195 -15.51 -3.70 1.64
CA ASP A 195 -14.07 -4.05 1.64
C ASP A 195 -13.22 -2.79 1.46
N PRO A 196 -12.78 -2.14 2.54
CA PRO A 196 -12.06 -0.87 2.47
C PRO A 196 -10.65 -1.01 1.92
N PHE A 197 -10.11 -2.24 1.87
CA PHE A 197 -8.76 -2.55 1.41
C PHE A 197 -8.73 -3.21 0.03
N GLU A 198 -9.89 -3.49 -0.57
CA GLU A 198 -9.99 -4.27 -1.80
C GLU A 198 -9.23 -5.62 -1.71
N TRP A 199 -9.38 -6.30 -0.57
CA TRP A 199 -8.70 -7.59 -0.30
C TRP A 199 -9.09 -8.71 -1.25
N GLY A 200 -10.28 -8.57 -1.85
CA GLY A 200 -10.93 -9.64 -2.57
C GLY A 200 -11.71 -10.59 -1.65
N PRO A 201 -12.59 -11.41 -2.26
CA PRO A 201 -13.64 -12.12 -1.52
C PRO A 201 -13.13 -13.17 -0.52
N GLN A 202 -11.95 -13.74 -0.75
CA GLN A 202 -11.39 -14.73 0.15
C GLN A 202 -10.90 -14.10 1.46
N VAL A 203 -10.11 -13.05 1.37
CA VAL A 203 -9.53 -12.36 2.54
C VAL A 203 -10.62 -11.64 3.31
N GLU A 204 -11.50 -10.92 2.62
CA GLU A 204 -12.66 -10.26 3.22
C GLU A 204 -13.50 -11.23 4.04
N ARG A 205 -13.86 -12.39 3.45
CA ARG A 205 -14.63 -13.43 4.14
C ARG A 205 -13.93 -13.90 5.41
N VAL A 206 -12.65 -14.25 5.32
CA VAL A 206 -11.90 -14.76 6.48
C VAL A 206 -11.81 -13.71 7.57
N VAL A 207 -11.49 -12.45 7.23
CA VAL A 207 -11.35 -11.37 8.22
C VAL A 207 -12.68 -11.03 8.89
N THR A 208 -13.78 -11.00 8.12
CA THR A 208 -15.09 -10.56 8.64
C THR A 208 -15.90 -11.66 9.30
N GLN A 209 -15.72 -12.94 8.90
CA GLN A 209 -16.50 -14.07 9.42
C GLN A 209 -15.76 -14.87 10.49
N LEU A 210 -14.44 -14.73 10.61
CA LEU A 210 -13.69 -15.41 11.67
C LEU A 210 -14.12 -14.84 13.02
N PRO A 211 -14.62 -15.67 13.96
CA PRO A 211 -14.97 -15.19 15.27
C PRO A 211 -13.73 -14.64 16.01
N PRO A 212 -13.88 -13.53 16.75
CA PRO A 212 -12.77 -12.98 17.53
C PRO A 212 -12.24 -13.99 18.57
N PRO A 213 -10.99 -13.85 19.01
CA PRO A 213 -10.02 -12.83 18.60
C PRO A 213 -9.33 -13.15 17.29
N LEU A 214 -8.94 -12.10 16.55
CA LEU A 214 -8.11 -12.22 15.36
C LEU A 214 -6.63 -12.35 15.72
N SER A 215 -5.88 -13.11 14.96
CA SER A 215 -4.41 -13.16 14.98
C SER A 215 -3.90 -13.67 13.64
N VAL A 216 -2.61 -13.42 13.33
CA VAL A 216 -1.98 -13.93 12.11
C VAL A 216 -2.12 -15.45 11.99
N ALA A 217 -1.87 -16.16 13.11
CA ALA A 217 -1.96 -17.64 13.13
C ALA A 217 -3.38 -18.13 12.82
N ARG A 218 -4.40 -17.50 13.37
CA ARG A 218 -5.80 -17.90 13.11
C ARG A 218 -6.24 -17.61 11.69
N LEU A 219 -5.83 -16.48 11.10
CA LEU A 219 -6.10 -16.17 9.70
C LEU A 219 -5.41 -17.19 8.77
N ALA A 220 -4.17 -17.57 9.08
CA ALA A 220 -3.46 -18.61 8.32
C ALA A 220 -4.14 -19.99 8.46
N GLN A 221 -4.58 -20.38 9.66
CA GLN A 221 -5.36 -21.60 9.89
C GLN A 221 -6.72 -21.60 9.15
N ALA A 222 -7.30 -20.42 8.93
CA ALA A 222 -8.52 -20.25 8.14
C ALA A 222 -8.28 -20.30 6.62
N GLY A 223 -7.06 -20.60 6.16
CA GLY A 223 -6.71 -20.84 4.77
C GLY A 223 -6.11 -19.66 4.02
N LEU A 224 -5.72 -18.58 4.71
CA LEU A 224 -4.94 -17.52 4.07
C LEU A 224 -3.45 -17.87 4.04
N PRO A 225 -2.72 -17.58 2.95
CA PRO A 225 -1.26 -17.58 2.96
C PRO A 225 -0.72 -16.70 4.09
N GLN A 226 0.36 -17.13 4.73
CA GLN A 226 0.89 -16.45 5.92
C GLN A 226 1.22 -14.98 5.65
N GLU A 227 1.82 -14.67 4.49
CA GLU A 227 2.12 -13.30 4.08
C GLU A 227 0.86 -12.44 3.89
N VAL A 228 -0.20 -13.01 3.33
CA VAL A 228 -1.49 -12.35 3.15
C VAL A 228 -2.17 -12.08 4.50
N ALA A 229 -2.16 -13.07 5.39
CA ALA A 229 -2.71 -12.94 6.75
C ALA A 229 -1.97 -11.83 7.53
N LEU A 230 -0.64 -11.80 7.40
CA LEU A 230 0.21 -10.83 8.05
C LEU A 230 0.00 -9.41 7.50
N ALA A 231 -0.05 -9.26 6.18
CA ALA A 231 -0.34 -7.99 5.53
C ALA A 231 -1.73 -7.47 5.91
N ALA A 232 -2.75 -8.33 5.95
CA ALA A 232 -4.11 -7.95 6.33
C ALA A 232 -4.17 -7.43 7.78
N ILE A 233 -3.61 -8.15 8.75
CA ILE A 233 -3.58 -7.69 10.16
C ILE A 233 -2.75 -6.42 10.31
N THR A 234 -1.59 -6.33 9.66
CA THR A 234 -0.74 -5.13 9.72
C THR A 234 -1.46 -3.92 9.14
N SER A 235 -2.15 -4.08 8.01
CA SER A 235 -2.93 -3.01 7.38
C SER A 235 -4.07 -2.51 8.29
N LEU A 236 -4.81 -3.44 8.91
CA LEU A 236 -5.86 -3.13 9.87
C LEU A 236 -5.31 -2.38 11.08
N HIS A 237 -4.18 -2.84 11.62
CA HIS A 237 -3.52 -2.20 12.76
C HIS A 237 -3.08 -0.78 12.42
N LEU A 238 -2.38 -0.59 11.32
CA LEU A 238 -1.93 0.71 10.84
C LEU A 238 -3.11 1.66 10.56
N ALA A 239 -4.23 1.14 10.08
CA ALA A 239 -5.46 1.91 9.86
C ALA A 239 -6.27 2.19 11.13
N SER A 240 -5.79 1.73 12.31
CA SER A 240 -6.50 1.83 13.59
C SER A 240 -7.87 1.14 13.57
N MET A 241 -7.98 0.04 12.82
CA MET A 241 -9.17 -0.79 12.69
C MET A 241 -9.11 -2.07 13.53
N LEU A 242 -8.08 -2.19 14.37
CA LEU A 242 -7.94 -3.26 15.36
C LEU A 242 -7.84 -2.67 16.77
N GLU A 243 -8.49 -3.35 17.71
CA GLU A 243 -8.34 -3.14 19.13
C GLU A 243 -7.56 -4.31 19.74
N LEU A 244 -6.53 -4.00 20.53
CA LEU A 244 -5.76 -5.01 21.24
C LEU A 244 -6.66 -5.65 22.31
N ARG A 245 -6.83 -6.96 22.23
CA ARG A 245 -7.52 -7.71 23.27
C ARG A 245 -6.57 -7.93 24.43
N GLU A 246 -6.84 -7.30 25.56
CA GLU A 246 -6.10 -7.58 26.78
C GLU A 246 -6.27 -9.06 27.15
N GLN A 247 -5.15 -9.79 27.23
CA GLN A 247 -5.17 -11.12 27.82
C GLN A 247 -5.47 -10.91 29.30
N GLY A 248 -6.70 -11.25 29.71
CA GLY A 248 -7.05 -11.26 31.13
C GLY A 248 -6.02 -12.11 31.91
N PRO A 249 -5.72 -11.76 33.17
CA PRO A 249 -4.74 -12.46 33.99
C PRO A 249 -5.22 -13.88 34.31
N GLY A 250 -5.05 -14.83 33.35
CA GLY A 250 -5.61 -16.17 33.57
C GLY A 250 -5.25 -17.27 32.58
N VAL A 251 -4.60 -17.01 31.46
CA VAL A 251 -4.13 -18.10 30.59
C VAL A 251 -2.70 -18.47 31.02
N ARG A 252 -2.60 -19.38 31.99
CA ARG A 252 -1.35 -20.12 32.22
C ARG A 252 -0.91 -20.72 30.88
N PRO A 253 0.38 -20.53 30.48
CA PRO A 253 0.91 -21.25 29.32
C PRO A 253 0.65 -22.75 29.57
N LEU A 254 0.05 -23.43 28.61
CA LEU A 254 0.00 -24.88 28.60
C LEU A 254 1.43 -25.35 28.88
N ALA A 255 1.60 -25.96 30.05
CA ALA A 255 2.89 -26.53 30.47
C ALA A 255 3.42 -27.40 29.31
N ALA A 256 4.62 -27.08 28.87
CA ALA A 256 5.31 -27.89 27.89
C ALA A 256 5.18 -29.35 28.36
N VAL A 257 4.56 -30.20 27.52
CA VAL A 257 4.46 -31.62 27.77
C VAL A 257 5.91 -32.12 27.94
N ALA A 258 6.23 -32.51 29.19
CA ALA A 258 7.54 -33.03 29.49
C ALA A 258 7.79 -34.24 28.55
N PRO A 259 8.98 -34.35 27.94
CA PRO A 259 9.30 -35.52 27.13
C PRO A 259 9.19 -36.77 27.97
N PRO A 260 8.70 -37.90 27.41
CA PRO A 260 8.53 -39.12 28.14
C PRO A 260 9.88 -39.56 28.72
N ALA A 261 9.87 -39.97 30.02
CA ALA A 261 11.03 -40.43 30.73
C ALA A 261 11.67 -41.59 29.96
N ARG A 262 12.99 -41.55 29.75
CA ARG A 262 13.76 -42.67 29.19
C ARG A 262 13.59 -43.92 30.08
N PRO A 263 13.37 -45.10 29.47
CA PRO A 263 13.38 -46.34 30.24
C PRO A 263 14.77 -46.56 30.85
N PRO A 264 14.84 -47.21 32.02
CA PRO A 264 16.12 -47.51 32.67
C PRO A 264 16.95 -48.46 31.80
N PRO A 265 18.27 -48.35 31.85
CA PRO A 265 19.18 -49.24 31.13
C PRO A 265 19.09 -50.70 31.67
N PRO A 266 19.40 -51.70 30.81
CA PRO A 266 19.32 -53.11 31.19
C PRO A 266 20.35 -53.52 32.22
#